data_e61fe28a3f039e8e17e820513f198057
#
_entry.id   e61fe28a3f039e8e17e820513f198057
#
_cell.length_a   1.000
_cell.length_b   1.000
_cell.length_c   1.000
_cell.angle_alpha   90.00
_cell.angle_beta   90.00
_cell.angle_gamma   90.00
#
_symmetry.space_group_name_H-M   'P 1'
#
loop_
_entity.id
_entity.type
_entity.pdbx_description
1 polymer ?
#
loop_
_entity_poly.entity_id
_entity_poly.type
_entity_poly.pdbx_seq_one_letter_code
_entity_poly.pdbx_strand_id
1 'polypeptide(L)'
;MVKPIKQFEISSLKVSGFKCFAEERSFSFGPMNAIFGHNAQGKSTIADAISYAITGVSFFGSNRMDRLRAPGKNISVELQIVDGKGQPHCLIRNRVGDNTDVFWDGQPIAAKDLNTVFAERDLFLAVFNPLYLIEVLGNKGRDLFERYMPEVPHEKVMEQLSEHNQSILAQNPFLSPEALVKQTRESCLLYTSPSP
;
A
#
# COMPACT_ATOMS: atom_id res chain seq x y z
N MET A 1 23.16 -6.31 0.21
CA MET A 1 21.92 -6.06 0.98
C MET A 1 21.37 -4.72 0.52
N VAL A 2 20.19 -4.69 -0.06
CA VAL A 2 19.55 -3.45 -0.55
C VAL A 2 19.04 -2.68 0.67
N LYS A 3 19.29 -1.35 0.71
CA LYS A 3 18.88 -0.51 1.84
C LYS A 3 17.46 0.00 1.62
N PRO A 4 16.64 0.13 2.67
CA PRO A 4 15.31 0.73 2.56
C PRO A 4 15.40 2.22 2.23
N ILE A 5 14.53 2.67 1.33
CA ILE A 5 14.36 4.08 1.00
C ILE A 5 13.19 4.63 1.83
N LYS A 6 13.48 5.57 2.72
CA LYS A 6 12.46 6.17 3.61
C LYS A 6 11.61 7.23 2.92
N GLN A 7 12.17 7.91 1.94
CA GLN A 7 11.53 8.97 1.16
C GLN A 7 12.05 8.91 -0.27
N PHE A 8 11.16 9.04 -1.23
CA PHE A 8 11.53 9.06 -2.64
C PHE A 8 10.52 9.84 -3.48
N GLU A 9 10.99 10.27 -4.64
CA GLU A 9 10.19 10.89 -5.69
C GLU A 9 10.36 10.11 -6.99
N ILE A 10 9.29 9.93 -7.75
CA ILE A 10 9.35 9.32 -9.08
C ILE A 10 9.58 10.45 -10.07
N SER A 11 10.72 10.45 -10.75
CA SER A 11 11.07 11.48 -11.72
C SER A 11 10.61 11.15 -13.14
N SER A 12 10.58 9.87 -13.51
CA SER A 12 10.04 9.45 -14.80
C SER A 12 9.53 8.02 -14.80
N LEU A 13 8.62 7.74 -15.75
CA LEU A 13 8.09 6.43 -16.08
C LEU A 13 8.30 6.18 -17.57
N LYS A 14 8.88 5.03 -17.93
CA LYS A 14 8.90 4.50 -19.26
C LYS A 14 8.14 3.17 -19.25
N VAL A 15 7.20 3.00 -20.18
CA VAL A 15 6.29 1.85 -20.18
C VAL A 15 5.97 1.40 -21.58
N SER A 16 5.96 0.08 -21.81
CA SER A 16 5.54 -0.55 -23.06
C SER A 16 4.84 -1.88 -22.80
N GLY A 17 3.97 -2.30 -23.73
CA GLY A 17 3.23 -3.55 -23.64
C GLY A 17 2.25 -3.63 -22.49
N PHE A 18 1.85 -2.49 -21.91
CA PHE A 18 1.05 -2.40 -20.69
C PHE A 18 -0.29 -1.71 -20.98
N LYS A 19 -1.41 -2.43 -20.82
CA LYS A 19 -2.77 -1.96 -21.07
C LYS A 19 -2.90 -1.26 -22.44
N CYS A 20 -3.27 0.02 -22.45
CA CYS A 20 -3.38 0.82 -23.68
C CYS A 20 -2.04 1.31 -24.24
N PHE A 21 -0.93 1.14 -23.51
CA PHE A 21 0.41 1.48 -23.99
C PHE A 21 1.08 0.27 -24.64
N ALA A 22 0.61 -0.11 -25.82
CA ALA A 22 1.20 -1.22 -26.58
C ALA A 22 2.63 -0.90 -27.03
N GLU A 23 2.87 0.35 -27.45
CA GLU A 23 4.19 0.87 -27.80
C GLU A 23 4.77 1.67 -26.65
N GLU A 24 6.07 1.92 -26.68
CA GLU A 24 6.77 2.65 -25.64
C GLU A 24 6.23 4.08 -25.46
N ARG A 25 5.98 4.44 -24.22
CA ARG A 25 5.61 5.77 -23.78
C ARG A 25 6.48 6.19 -22.61
N SER A 26 6.87 7.46 -22.59
CA SER A 26 7.65 8.06 -21.52
C SER A 26 6.91 9.25 -20.92
N PHE A 27 6.98 9.36 -19.60
CA PHE A 27 6.36 10.42 -18.81
C PHE A 27 7.40 10.95 -17.84
N SER A 28 7.49 12.28 -17.71
CA SER A 28 8.31 12.95 -16.69
C SER A 28 7.41 13.54 -15.62
N PHE A 29 7.83 13.46 -14.38
CA PHE A 29 7.06 13.93 -13.24
C PHE A 29 7.83 14.99 -12.47
N GLY A 30 7.08 15.94 -11.92
CA GLY A 30 7.54 16.91 -10.95
C GLY A 30 6.90 16.68 -9.58
N PRO A 31 7.08 17.58 -8.62
CA PRO A 31 6.49 17.47 -7.29
C PRO A 31 4.96 17.41 -7.28
N MET A 32 4.32 18.04 -8.28
CA MET A 32 2.89 18.01 -8.49
C MET A 32 2.60 17.78 -9.97
N ASN A 33 1.74 16.81 -10.27
CA ASN A 33 1.40 16.45 -11.64
C ASN A 33 -0.10 16.41 -11.83
N ALA A 34 -0.58 17.07 -12.88
CA ALA A 34 -1.98 17.00 -13.31
C ALA A 34 -2.06 16.25 -14.64
N ILE A 35 -2.83 15.14 -14.66
CA ILE A 35 -2.97 14.28 -15.83
C ILE A 35 -4.33 14.53 -16.46
N PHE A 36 -4.34 15.11 -17.65
CA PHE A 36 -5.53 15.42 -18.42
C PHE A 36 -5.65 14.54 -19.66
N GLY A 37 -6.87 14.36 -20.16
CA GLY A 37 -7.14 13.59 -21.38
C GLY A 37 -8.55 13.00 -21.38
N HIS A 38 -8.99 12.53 -22.54
CA HIS A 38 -10.28 11.85 -22.69
C HIS A 38 -10.30 10.48 -22.01
N ASN A 39 -11.48 9.89 -21.87
CA ASN A 39 -11.60 8.53 -21.35
C ASN A 39 -10.86 7.54 -22.26
N ALA A 40 -10.35 6.46 -21.65
CA ALA A 40 -9.55 5.43 -22.33
C ALA A 40 -8.17 5.85 -22.88
N GLN A 41 -7.70 7.07 -22.66
CA GLN A 41 -6.36 7.53 -23.11
C GLN A 41 -5.21 7.13 -22.18
N GLY A 42 -5.46 6.33 -21.14
CA GLY A 42 -4.39 5.78 -20.31
C GLY A 42 -4.06 6.58 -19.04
N LYS A 43 -4.89 7.53 -18.60
CA LYS A 43 -4.67 8.28 -17.36
C LYS A 43 -4.44 7.34 -16.15
N SER A 44 -5.37 6.42 -15.92
CA SER A 44 -5.25 5.42 -14.85
C SER A 44 -4.16 4.38 -15.13
N THR A 45 -3.81 4.17 -16.41
CA THR A 45 -2.75 3.24 -16.79
C THR A 45 -1.38 3.70 -16.31
N ILE A 46 -1.15 5.01 -16.19
CA ILE A 46 0.08 5.57 -15.60
C ILE A 46 0.20 5.14 -14.14
N ALA A 47 -0.86 5.31 -13.34
CA ALA A 47 -0.86 4.88 -11.94
C ALA A 47 -0.74 3.36 -11.80
N ASP A 48 -1.41 2.59 -12.67
CA ASP A 48 -1.26 1.13 -12.72
C ASP A 48 0.16 0.70 -13.05
N ALA A 49 0.84 1.38 -13.97
CA ALA A 49 2.21 1.06 -14.37
C ALA A 49 3.21 1.34 -13.22
N ILE A 50 3.05 2.46 -12.51
CA ILE A 50 3.85 2.79 -11.33
C ILE A 50 3.65 1.73 -10.24
N SER A 51 2.40 1.41 -9.90
CA SER A 51 2.08 0.35 -8.95
C SER A 51 2.68 -0.98 -9.35
N TYR A 52 2.50 -1.36 -10.61
CA TYR A 52 3.01 -2.63 -11.13
C TYR A 52 4.53 -2.71 -11.06
N ALA A 53 5.25 -1.65 -11.38
CA ALA A 53 6.70 -1.64 -11.29
C ALA A 53 7.19 -1.95 -9.87
N ILE A 54 6.60 -1.34 -8.86
CA ILE A 54 7.01 -1.48 -7.46
C ILE A 54 6.44 -2.77 -6.83
N THR A 55 5.15 -3.03 -6.98
CA THR A 55 4.46 -4.09 -6.23
C THR A 55 4.14 -5.34 -7.05
N GLY A 56 4.17 -5.27 -8.39
CA GLY A 56 3.76 -6.36 -9.28
C GLY A 56 2.25 -6.46 -9.51
N VAL A 57 1.45 -5.53 -8.98
CA VAL A 57 -0.01 -5.50 -9.13
C VAL A 57 -0.48 -4.12 -9.62
N SER A 58 -1.74 -4.02 -10.05
CA SER A 58 -2.32 -2.75 -10.47
C SER A 58 -2.51 -1.79 -9.29
N PHE A 59 -2.91 -0.56 -9.59
CA PHE A 59 -3.25 0.50 -8.63
C PHE A 59 -4.34 0.10 -7.60
N PHE A 60 -5.23 -0.82 -7.98
CA PHE A 60 -6.24 -1.45 -7.11
C PHE A 60 -5.87 -2.87 -6.65
N GLY A 61 -4.58 -3.23 -6.69
CA GLY A 61 -4.09 -4.50 -6.16
C GLY A 61 -4.38 -5.74 -7.01
N SER A 62 -4.90 -5.58 -8.24
CA SER A 62 -5.17 -6.72 -9.13
C SER A 62 -3.88 -7.25 -9.75
N ASN A 63 -3.68 -8.57 -9.68
CA ASN A 63 -2.59 -9.29 -10.33
C ASN A 63 -2.99 -9.96 -11.65
N ARG A 64 -4.15 -9.62 -12.20
CA ARG A 64 -4.66 -10.20 -13.46
C ARG A 64 -3.86 -9.70 -14.66
N MET A 65 -2.92 -10.54 -15.10
CA MET A 65 -2.03 -10.23 -16.23
C MET A 65 -2.76 -10.09 -17.56
N ASP A 66 -3.86 -10.81 -17.74
CA ASP A 66 -4.77 -10.66 -18.88
C ASP A 66 -5.29 -9.23 -19.05
N ARG A 67 -5.45 -8.49 -17.94
CA ARG A 67 -5.90 -7.10 -17.91
C ARG A 67 -4.77 -6.07 -17.92
N LEU A 68 -3.55 -6.47 -17.57
CA LEU A 68 -2.39 -5.58 -17.49
C LEU A 68 -1.54 -5.61 -18.75
N ARG A 69 -1.52 -6.73 -19.48
CA ARG A 69 -0.73 -6.90 -20.69
C ARG A 69 -1.49 -6.40 -21.92
N ALA A 70 -0.83 -5.62 -22.77
CA ALA A 70 -1.33 -5.35 -24.11
C ALA A 70 -1.31 -6.62 -24.97
N PRO A 71 -2.32 -6.87 -25.82
CA PRO A 71 -2.39 -8.10 -26.62
C PRO A 71 -1.12 -8.34 -27.44
N GLY A 72 -0.55 -9.56 -27.32
CA GLY A 72 0.64 -9.99 -28.05
C GLY A 72 1.94 -9.28 -27.69
N LYS A 73 1.98 -8.47 -26.65
CA LYS A 73 3.18 -7.72 -26.22
C LYS A 73 3.78 -8.27 -24.93
N ASN A 74 5.08 -8.05 -24.75
CA ASN A 74 5.75 -8.20 -23.47
C ASN A 74 5.63 -6.89 -22.69
N ILE A 75 5.54 -6.99 -21.36
CA ILE A 75 5.50 -5.81 -20.51
C ILE A 75 6.92 -5.38 -20.18
N SER A 76 7.19 -4.09 -20.31
CA SER A 76 8.38 -3.44 -19.73
C SER A 76 7.96 -2.15 -19.07
N VAL A 77 8.32 -2.01 -17.77
CA VAL A 77 8.07 -0.79 -17.00
C VAL A 77 9.37 -0.41 -16.31
N GLU A 78 9.83 0.81 -16.57
CA GLU A 78 11.00 1.42 -15.96
C GLU A 78 10.60 2.67 -15.19
N LEU A 79 11.05 2.78 -13.95
CA LEU A 79 10.89 3.97 -13.10
C LEU A 79 12.26 4.56 -12.79
N GLN A 80 12.39 5.85 -13.00
CA GLN A 80 13.49 6.63 -12.44
C GLN A 80 13.01 7.27 -11.14
N ILE A 81 13.77 7.06 -10.09
CA ILE A 81 13.40 7.42 -8.71
C ILE A 81 14.57 8.21 -8.11
N VAL A 82 14.25 9.24 -7.35
CA VAL A 82 15.25 9.99 -6.57
C VAL A 82 14.95 9.79 -5.10
N ASP A 83 15.93 9.32 -4.33
CA ASP A 83 15.77 9.12 -2.90
C ASP A 83 15.79 10.45 -2.12
N GLY A 84 15.46 10.42 -0.82
CA GLY A 84 15.46 11.60 0.04
C GLY A 84 16.83 12.25 0.25
N LYS A 85 17.90 11.66 -0.31
CA LYS A 85 19.26 12.23 -0.32
C LYS A 85 19.65 12.78 -1.69
N GLY A 86 18.73 12.75 -2.66
CA GLY A 86 18.97 13.19 -4.02
C GLY A 86 19.71 12.17 -4.90
N GLN A 87 19.84 10.91 -4.46
CA GLN A 87 20.50 9.86 -5.25
C GLN A 87 19.51 9.28 -6.26
N PRO A 88 19.89 9.17 -7.54
CA PRO A 88 19.04 8.54 -8.55
C PRO A 88 19.09 7.02 -8.44
N HIS A 89 17.95 6.39 -8.64
CA HIS A 89 17.77 4.94 -8.71
C HIS A 89 16.91 4.57 -9.91
N CYS A 90 17.11 3.37 -10.44
CA CYS A 90 16.36 2.84 -11.56
C CYS A 90 15.74 1.48 -11.18
N LEU A 91 14.41 1.40 -11.25
CA LEU A 91 13.66 0.16 -11.09
C LEU A 91 13.11 -0.26 -12.46
N ILE A 92 13.44 -1.48 -12.89
CA ILE A 92 12.91 -2.06 -14.13
C ILE A 92 12.18 -3.35 -13.78
N ARG A 93 10.96 -3.50 -14.28
CA ARG A 93 10.21 -4.75 -14.23
C ARG A 93 9.79 -5.14 -15.62
N ASN A 94 10.32 -6.27 -16.08
CA ASN A 94 10.01 -6.87 -17.37
C ASN A 94 9.19 -8.14 -17.20
N ARG A 95 8.23 -8.40 -18.08
CA ARG A 95 7.50 -9.66 -18.12
C ARG A 95 7.41 -10.17 -19.55
N VAL A 96 8.00 -11.35 -19.73
CA VAL A 96 7.98 -12.10 -20.99
C VAL A 96 7.27 -13.43 -20.76
N GLY A 97 6.14 -13.64 -21.41
CA GLY A 97 5.32 -14.82 -21.11
C GLY A 97 4.86 -14.82 -19.64
N ASP A 98 5.22 -15.84 -18.89
CA ASP A 98 4.95 -15.96 -17.45
C ASP A 98 6.13 -15.59 -16.55
N ASN A 99 7.29 -15.35 -17.16
CA ASN A 99 8.49 -14.96 -16.43
C ASN A 99 8.50 -13.46 -16.16
N THR A 100 8.89 -13.10 -14.95
CA THR A 100 9.03 -11.70 -14.52
C THR A 100 10.44 -11.49 -13.96
N ASP A 101 11.17 -10.58 -14.61
CA ASP A 101 12.50 -10.16 -14.17
C ASP A 101 12.41 -8.76 -13.59
N VAL A 102 13.08 -8.55 -12.47
CA VAL A 102 13.13 -7.25 -11.78
C VAL A 102 14.58 -6.85 -11.57
N PHE A 103 14.89 -5.59 -11.90
CA PHE A 103 16.22 -5.02 -11.73
C PHE A 103 16.14 -3.74 -10.90
N TRP A 104 17.03 -3.62 -9.96
CA TRP A 104 17.25 -2.43 -9.16
C TRP A 104 18.67 -1.93 -9.37
N ASP A 105 18.83 -0.72 -9.88
CA ASP A 105 20.13 -0.12 -10.25
C ASP A 105 20.99 -1.04 -11.13
N GLY A 106 20.33 -1.69 -12.10
CA GLY A 106 20.95 -2.63 -13.04
C GLY A 106 21.27 -4.01 -12.45
N GLN A 107 21.00 -4.28 -11.18
CA GLN A 107 21.20 -5.58 -10.56
C GLN A 107 19.88 -6.34 -10.43
N PRO A 108 19.86 -7.65 -10.74
CA PRO A 108 18.66 -8.45 -10.55
C PRO A 108 18.28 -8.51 -9.07
N ILE A 109 16.99 -8.34 -8.79
CA ILE A 109 16.43 -8.38 -7.44
C ILE A 109 15.20 -9.28 -7.41
N ALA A 110 15.03 -10.05 -6.34
CA ALA A 110 13.79 -10.80 -6.17
C ALA A 110 12.64 -9.84 -5.89
N ALA A 111 11.48 -10.07 -6.51
CA ALA A 111 10.31 -9.18 -6.36
C ALA A 111 9.88 -8.97 -4.89
N LYS A 112 10.09 -10.00 -4.03
CA LYS A 112 9.83 -9.91 -2.59
C LYS A 112 10.76 -8.92 -1.86
N ASP A 113 11.99 -8.74 -2.36
CA ASP A 113 12.98 -7.88 -1.72
C ASP A 113 12.71 -6.39 -1.99
N LEU A 114 11.86 -6.07 -2.98
CA LEU A 114 11.35 -4.71 -3.17
C LEU A 114 10.52 -4.22 -1.98
N ASN A 115 9.88 -5.12 -1.22
CA ASN A 115 9.19 -4.76 0.02
C ASN A 115 10.15 -4.18 1.08
N THR A 116 11.44 -4.58 1.03
CA THR A 116 12.47 -4.02 1.91
C THR A 116 12.94 -2.65 1.41
N VAL A 117 12.93 -2.43 0.09
CA VAL A 117 13.35 -1.16 -0.52
C VAL A 117 12.31 -0.08 -0.28
N PHE A 118 11.04 -0.35 -0.59
CA PHE A 118 9.97 0.66 -0.57
C PHE A 118 9.07 0.53 0.66
N ALA A 119 8.29 -0.52 0.72
CA ALA A 119 7.39 -0.91 1.81
C ALA A 119 6.72 -2.23 1.45
N GLU A 120 6.03 -2.86 2.39
CA GLU A 120 5.13 -3.96 2.04
C GLU A 120 4.04 -3.48 1.05
N ARG A 121 3.61 -4.38 0.17
CA ARG A 121 2.70 -4.07 -0.93
C ARG A 121 1.46 -3.30 -0.50
N ASP A 122 0.77 -3.78 0.53
CA ASP A 122 -0.52 -3.20 0.94
C ASP A 122 -0.34 -1.82 1.57
N LEU A 123 0.78 -1.58 2.28
CA LEU A 123 1.13 -0.26 2.78
C LEU A 123 1.45 0.70 1.63
N PHE A 124 2.28 0.27 0.67
CA PHE A 124 2.59 1.10 -0.50
C PHE A 124 1.30 1.49 -1.24
N LEU A 125 0.43 0.52 -1.53
CA LEU A 125 -0.81 0.77 -2.24
C LEU A 125 -1.76 1.67 -1.45
N ALA A 126 -1.87 1.50 -0.14
CA ALA A 126 -2.73 2.33 0.71
C ALA A 126 -2.28 3.80 0.74
N VAL A 127 -0.96 4.05 0.71
CA VAL A 127 -0.40 5.41 0.64
C VAL A 127 -0.51 5.99 -0.76
N PHE A 128 -0.22 5.21 -1.79
CA PHE A 128 -0.25 5.63 -3.19
C PHE A 128 -1.68 5.81 -3.72
N ASN A 129 -2.64 5.00 -3.24
CA ASN A 129 -4.05 5.05 -3.59
C ASN A 129 -4.92 5.02 -2.33
N PRO A 130 -5.36 6.17 -1.80
CA PRO A 130 -6.23 6.20 -0.63
C PRO A 130 -7.52 5.38 -0.76
N LEU A 131 -8.06 5.23 -1.98
CA LEU A 131 -9.25 4.40 -2.25
C LEU A 131 -8.97 2.90 -2.06
N TYR A 132 -7.72 2.46 -2.28
CA TYR A 132 -7.32 1.07 -2.02
C TYR A 132 -7.57 0.65 -0.58
N LEU A 133 -7.26 1.52 0.37
CA LEU A 133 -7.48 1.29 1.78
C LEU A 133 -8.97 1.06 2.10
N ILE A 134 -9.85 1.88 1.50
CA ILE A 134 -11.28 1.88 1.79
C ILE A 134 -11.99 0.77 1.01
N GLU A 135 -11.75 0.68 -0.30
CA GLU A 135 -12.51 -0.17 -1.21
C GLU A 135 -11.98 -1.61 -1.27
N VAL A 136 -10.67 -1.80 -1.12
CA VAL A 136 -10.02 -3.13 -1.30
C VAL A 136 -9.70 -3.78 0.03
N LEU A 137 -9.05 -3.07 0.93
CA LEU A 137 -8.66 -3.64 2.23
C LEU A 137 -9.82 -3.71 3.22
N GLY A 138 -10.75 -2.74 3.21
CA GLY A 138 -11.87 -2.74 4.15
C GLY A 138 -11.40 -2.92 5.60
N ASN A 139 -11.89 -3.96 6.28
CA ASN A 139 -11.52 -4.25 7.68
C ASN A 139 -10.02 -4.54 7.87
N LYS A 140 -9.34 -5.13 6.86
CA LYS A 140 -7.88 -5.35 6.91
C LYS A 140 -7.09 -4.06 6.86
N GLY A 141 -7.68 -2.97 6.37
CA GLY A 141 -7.07 -1.65 6.39
C GLY A 141 -6.84 -1.13 7.80
N ARG A 142 -7.75 -1.45 8.72
CA ARG A 142 -7.58 -1.13 10.15
C ARG A 142 -6.35 -1.84 10.71
N ASP A 143 -6.22 -3.14 10.51
CA ASP A 143 -5.08 -3.93 11.00
C ASP A 143 -3.75 -3.44 10.39
N LEU A 144 -3.79 -2.96 9.14
CA LEU A 144 -2.63 -2.35 8.49
C LEU A 144 -2.23 -1.05 9.20
N PHE A 145 -3.19 -0.17 9.49
CA PHE A 145 -2.93 1.07 10.22
C PHE A 145 -2.39 0.81 11.62
N GLU A 146 -3.01 -0.08 12.38
CA GLU A 146 -2.61 -0.40 13.75
C GLU A 146 -1.14 -0.84 13.83
N ARG A 147 -0.62 -1.57 12.81
CA ARG A 147 0.79 -1.98 12.76
C ARG A 147 1.78 -0.84 12.56
N TYR A 148 1.34 0.26 11.94
CA TYR A 148 2.22 1.39 11.60
C TYR A 148 1.95 2.65 12.42
N MET A 149 0.87 2.65 13.22
CA MET A 149 0.61 3.74 14.14
C MET A 149 1.57 3.64 15.34
N PRO A 150 2.10 4.77 15.81
CA PRO A 150 2.88 4.77 17.04
C PRO A 150 1.99 4.33 18.20
N GLU A 151 2.52 3.48 19.06
CA GLU A 151 1.84 3.15 20.33
C GLU A 151 1.60 4.42 21.15
N VAL A 152 0.36 4.65 21.49
CA VAL A 152 0.01 5.76 22.39
C VAL A 152 0.14 5.24 23.82
N PRO A 153 1.01 5.82 24.67
CA PRO A 153 1.13 5.41 26.07
C PRO A 153 -0.22 5.48 26.77
N HIS A 154 -0.53 4.44 27.53
CA HIS A 154 -1.81 4.32 28.24
C HIS A 154 -2.13 5.55 29.11
N GLU A 155 -1.11 6.11 29.76
CA GLU A 155 -1.22 7.32 30.59
C GLU A 155 -1.76 8.52 29.79
N LYS A 156 -1.28 8.74 28.56
CA LYS A 156 -1.77 9.82 27.68
C LYS A 156 -3.21 9.61 27.24
N VAL A 157 -3.64 8.35 27.09
CA VAL A 157 -5.04 8.05 26.76
C VAL A 157 -5.92 8.35 27.97
N MET A 158 -5.48 7.94 29.16
CA MET A 158 -6.21 8.18 30.42
C MET A 158 -6.38 9.67 30.67
N GLU A 159 -5.35 10.51 30.47
CA GLU A 159 -5.43 11.97 30.69
C GLU A 159 -6.51 12.65 29.82
N GLN A 160 -6.85 12.09 28.66
CA GLN A 160 -7.85 12.66 27.76
C GLN A 160 -9.28 12.17 28.02
N LEU A 161 -9.47 11.19 28.90
CA LEU A 161 -10.77 10.66 29.24
C LEU A 161 -11.43 11.50 30.35
N SER A 162 -12.77 11.53 30.35
CA SER A 162 -13.51 12.12 31.48
C SER A 162 -13.24 11.36 32.78
N GLU A 163 -13.32 12.02 33.93
CA GLU A 163 -13.11 11.42 35.25
C GLU A 163 -13.96 10.15 35.45
N HIS A 164 -15.20 10.17 34.96
CA HIS A 164 -16.09 9.01 34.99
C HIS A 164 -15.48 7.81 34.26
N ASN A 165 -14.99 8.01 33.05
CA ASN A 165 -14.37 6.93 32.23
C ASN A 165 -13.04 6.48 32.83
N GLN A 166 -12.26 7.39 33.40
CA GLN A 166 -11.02 7.04 34.12
C GLN A 166 -11.32 6.13 35.31
N SER A 167 -12.36 6.41 36.09
CA SER A 167 -12.74 5.59 37.24
C SER A 167 -13.20 4.18 36.85
N ILE A 168 -13.91 4.03 35.73
CA ILE A 168 -14.33 2.74 35.21
C ILE A 168 -13.11 1.91 34.75
N LEU A 169 -12.19 2.53 34.03
CA LEU A 169 -11.00 1.85 33.54
C LEU A 169 -9.98 1.52 34.63
N ALA A 170 -9.89 2.34 35.66
CA ALA A 170 -9.04 2.07 36.83
C ALA A 170 -9.48 0.83 37.63
N GLN A 171 -10.78 0.50 37.61
CA GLN A 171 -11.33 -0.67 38.28
C GLN A 171 -11.16 -1.98 37.47
N ASN A 172 -10.87 -1.88 36.18
CA ASN A 172 -10.70 -3.03 35.30
C ASN A 172 -9.26 -3.06 34.78
N PRO A 173 -8.53 -4.18 34.92
CA PRO A 173 -7.22 -4.30 34.27
C PRO A 173 -7.41 -4.12 32.76
N PHE A 174 -6.73 -3.10 32.19
CA PHE A 174 -6.79 -2.81 30.77
C PHE A 174 -6.07 -3.94 30.03
N LEU A 175 -6.84 -4.80 29.37
CA LEU A 175 -6.30 -5.86 28.53
C LEU A 175 -6.15 -5.35 27.09
N SER A 176 -7.22 -5.15 26.40
CA SER A 176 -7.31 -4.50 25.09
C SER A 176 -8.75 -4.03 24.89
N PRO A 177 -9.04 -3.10 23.96
CA PRO A 177 -10.41 -2.70 23.67
C PRO A 177 -11.32 -3.88 23.31
N GLU A 178 -10.82 -4.84 22.53
CA GLU A 178 -11.55 -6.04 22.14
C GLU A 178 -11.83 -6.96 23.33
N ALA A 179 -10.85 -7.16 24.20
CA ALA A 179 -11.00 -7.96 25.42
C ALA A 179 -12.01 -7.33 26.37
N LEU A 180 -12.01 -6.00 26.52
CA LEU A 180 -12.96 -5.27 27.33
C LEU A 180 -14.39 -5.40 26.78
N VAL A 181 -14.57 -5.22 25.46
CA VAL A 181 -15.87 -5.40 24.78
C VAL A 181 -16.38 -6.84 24.94
N LYS A 182 -15.50 -7.83 24.79
CA LYS A 182 -15.85 -9.25 24.99
C LYS A 182 -16.29 -9.52 26.43
N GLN A 183 -15.52 -9.07 27.40
CA GLN A 183 -15.83 -9.24 28.83
C GLN A 183 -17.16 -8.57 29.18
N THR A 184 -17.41 -7.35 28.69
CA THR A 184 -18.66 -6.63 28.92
C THR A 184 -19.85 -7.36 28.32
N ARG A 185 -19.73 -7.91 27.10
CA ARG A 185 -20.77 -8.72 26.44
C ARG A 185 -21.07 -10.00 27.22
N GLU A 186 -20.04 -10.71 27.67
CA GLU A 186 -20.19 -11.93 28.48
C GLU A 186 -20.89 -11.62 29.83
N SER A 187 -20.52 -10.54 30.47
CA SER A 187 -21.17 -10.08 31.69
C SER A 187 -22.64 -9.71 31.46
N CYS A 188 -22.98 -9.00 30.38
CA CYS A 188 -24.37 -8.68 30.04
C CYS A 188 -25.21 -9.93 29.74
N LEU A 189 -24.64 -10.96 29.09
CA LEU A 189 -25.35 -12.21 28.81
C LEU A 189 -25.68 -13.00 30.07
N LEU A 190 -24.84 -12.94 31.10
CA LEU A 190 -25.10 -13.58 32.40
C LEU A 190 -26.27 -12.96 33.13
N TYR A 191 -26.55 -11.66 32.96
CA TYR A 191 -27.67 -10.95 33.59
C TYR A 191 -28.99 -11.07 32.79
N THR A 192 -28.95 -11.50 31.52
CA THR A 192 -30.14 -11.62 30.66
C THR A 192 -30.64 -13.07 30.50
N SER A 193 -29.99 -14.05 31.13
CA SER A 193 -30.53 -15.41 31.17
C SER A 193 -31.77 -15.43 32.10
N PRO A 194 -32.95 -15.86 31.60
CA PRO A 194 -34.11 -16.03 32.44
C PRO A 194 -33.79 -17.04 33.53
N SER A 195 -34.04 -16.64 34.78
CA SER A 195 -33.98 -17.52 35.94
C SER A 195 -34.93 -18.71 35.73
N PRO A 196 -34.54 -19.93 36.13
CA PRO A 196 -35.36 -21.11 35.96
C PRO A 196 -36.67 -21.04 36.75
#